data_392c474223b88099b1598f824c0497d4
#
_entry.id   392c474223b88099b1598f824c0497d4
#
_cell.length_a   1.000
_cell.length_b   1.000
_cell.length_c   1.000
_cell.angle_alpha   90.00
_cell.angle_beta   90.00
_cell.angle_gamma   90.00
#
_symmetry.space_group_name_H-M   'P 1'
#
loop_
_entity.id
_entity.type
_entity.pdbx_description
1 polymer ?
#
loop_
_entity_poly.entity_id
_entity_poly.type
_entity_poly.pdbx_seq_one_letter_code
_entity_poly.pdbx_strand_id
1 'polypeptide(L)'
;MSKGRLNVSLKGADDIFSTEESRQEQQREQVQQIPIGELFPFKNHPFKVLDDESMQRTVESVEQYGVLSPLIARPRPEGGYEIISGHRRQHAAQLAGLDALPVIVRQMDDDAAVLLMVDSNLQRENILPSERAFAYKMKLEAIERTVGRPKNLGQVVPDYFGKRSTEIVAEGTGESYKQVQRFIRLTNLIPELLDMVDEKKIAFNPAVELSYLDESQQRDFLEAMNDTQNAPSLSQAQRLKKLAQEGHFSYDVAFAVMGEEKKDELDKVVIKNDTLRKYFPRSYTPKQMEDTIIKLLEQWQRKQQRQNER
;
A
#
# COMPACT_ATOMS: atom_id res chain seq x y z
N MET A 1 -22.31 -64.15 -28.53
CA MET A 1 -22.36 -62.85 -29.21
C MET A 1 -23.14 -61.87 -28.33
N SER A 2 -22.41 -61.09 -27.54
CA SER A 2 -22.99 -60.11 -26.62
C SER A 2 -22.97 -58.73 -27.28
N LYS A 3 -24.15 -58.15 -27.50
CA LYS A 3 -24.29 -56.79 -28.06
C LYS A 3 -24.02 -55.77 -26.97
N GLY A 4 -22.88 -55.03 -27.06
CA GLY A 4 -22.57 -53.88 -26.23
C GLY A 4 -23.59 -52.75 -26.49
N ARG A 5 -24.33 -52.34 -25.45
CA ARG A 5 -25.12 -51.12 -25.48
C ARG A 5 -24.20 -49.91 -25.31
N LEU A 6 -24.12 -49.08 -26.33
CA LEU A 6 -23.54 -47.71 -26.27
C LEU A 6 -24.49 -46.86 -25.44
N ASN A 7 -24.05 -46.46 -24.23
CA ASN A 7 -24.71 -45.42 -23.45
C ASN A 7 -24.32 -44.05 -24.06
N VAL A 8 -25.13 -43.55 -24.97
CA VAL A 8 -25.03 -42.17 -25.42
C VAL A 8 -25.84 -41.34 -24.41
N SER A 9 -25.14 -40.61 -23.54
CA SER A 9 -25.72 -39.55 -22.72
C SER A 9 -26.18 -38.43 -23.68
N LEU A 10 -27.44 -38.33 -23.92
CA LEU A 10 -28.04 -37.17 -24.61
C LEU A 10 -27.83 -35.93 -23.73
N LYS A 11 -27.01 -34.98 -24.19
CA LYS A 11 -26.97 -33.64 -23.64
C LYS A 11 -28.39 -33.09 -23.63
N GLY A 12 -28.79 -32.46 -22.52
CA GLY A 12 -30.17 -31.99 -22.36
C GLY A 12 -30.61 -31.05 -23.48
N ALA A 13 -31.88 -31.07 -23.84
CA ALA A 13 -32.45 -30.25 -24.92
C ALA A 13 -32.14 -28.76 -24.75
N ASP A 14 -31.95 -28.27 -23.51
CA ASP A 14 -31.59 -26.90 -23.18
C ASP A 14 -30.23 -26.44 -23.70
N ASP A 15 -29.28 -27.38 -23.88
CA ASP A 15 -27.93 -27.08 -24.44
C ASP A 15 -27.93 -26.84 -25.96
N ILE A 16 -29.00 -27.30 -26.66
CA ILE A 16 -29.08 -27.21 -28.12
C ILE A 16 -29.80 -25.93 -28.56
N PHE A 17 -30.61 -25.30 -27.70
CA PHE A 17 -31.39 -24.12 -28.01
C PHE A 17 -30.85 -22.81 -27.36
N SER A 18 -29.77 -22.86 -26.62
CA SER A 18 -29.16 -21.64 -26.11
C SER A 18 -28.45 -20.91 -27.25
N THR A 19 -29.00 -19.75 -27.65
CA THR A 19 -28.32 -18.83 -28.60
C THR A 19 -27.07 -18.25 -27.94
N GLU A 20 -26.08 -17.81 -28.77
CA GLU A 20 -24.90 -17.13 -28.23
C GLU A 20 -25.25 -15.89 -27.40
N GLU A 21 -26.35 -15.22 -27.74
CA GLU A 21 -26.91 -14.11 -26.96
C GLU A 21 -27.39 -14.55 -25.58
N SER A 22 -28.09 -15.68 -25.48
CA SER A 22 -28.54 -16.27 -24.22
C SER A 22 -27.36 -16.73 -23.34
N ARG A 23 -26.27 -17.23 -23.93
CA ARG A 23 -25.02 -17.55 -23.22
C ARG A 23 -24.27 -16.30 -22.76
N GLN A 24 -24.26 -15.24 -23.57
CA GLN A 24 -23.73 -13.93 -23.18
C GLN A 24 -24.58 -13.24 -22.11
N GLU A 25 -25.91 -13.39 -22.12
CA GLU A 25 -26.79 -12.88 -21.07
C GLU A 25 -26.62 -13.65 -19.75
N GLN A 26 -26.40 -14.97 -19.78
CA GLN A 26 -26.05 -15.77 -18.60
C GLN A 26 -24.64 -15.45 -18.06
N GLN A 27 -23.73 -14.95 -18.88
CA GLN A 27 -22.40 -14.45 -18.48
C GLN A 27 -22.43 -12.99 -18.04
N ARG A 28 -23.53 -12.23 -18.25
CA ARG A 28 -23.65 -10.87 -17.69
C ARG A 28 -23.73 -10.95 -16.19
N GLU A 29 -22.84 -10.25 -15.54
CA GLU A 29 -22.81 -10.10 -14.10
C GLU A 29 -24.14 -9.52 -13.61
N GLN A 30 -24.96 -10.34 -12.96
CA GLN A 30 -26.24 -9.91 -12.41
C GLN A 30 -26.03 -9.31 -11.02
N VAL A 31 -26.58 -8.11 -10.81
CA VAL A 31 -26.65 -7.48 -9.51
C VAL A 31 -27.77 -8.15 -8.71
N GLN A 32 -27.45 -8.71 -7.56
CA GLN A 32 -28.39 -9.37 -6.63
C GLN A 32 -28.52 -8.54 -5.36
N GLN A 33 -29.71 -8.49 -4.77
CA GLN A 33 -29.92 -7.91 -3.44
C GLN A 33 -29.60 -8.98 -2.40
N ILE A 34 -28.55 -8.80 -1.64
CA ILE A 34 -28.09 -9.76 -0.62
C ILE A 34 -28.25 -9.13 0.76
N PRO A 35 -28.88 -9.84 1.72
CA PRO A 35 -28.98 -9.37 3.10
C PRO A 35 -27.61 -9.06 3.70
N ILE A 36 -27.50 -7.95 4.45
CA ILE A 36 -26.21 -7.55 5.06
C ILE A 36 -25.66 -8.62 5.99
N GLY A 37 -26.53 -9.37 6.69
CA GLY A 37 -26.14 -10.46 7.57
C GLY A 37 -25.48 -11.66 6.87
N GLU A 38 -25.60 -11.78 5.53
CA GLU A 38 -24.95 -12.80 4.71
C GLU A 38 -23.63 -12.32 4.08
N LEU A 39 -23.27 -11.06 4.30
CA LEU A 39 -22.05 -10.44 3.77
C LEU A 39 -20.95 -10.40 4.82
N PHE A 40 -19.88 -11.13 4.59
CA PHE A 40 -18.75 -11.26 5.51
C PHE A 40 -17.52 -10.52 4.98
N PRO A 41 -16.71 -9.91 5.86
CA PRO A 41 -15.49 -9.23 5.43
C PRO A 41 -14.47 -10.22 4.87
N PHE A 42 -13.60 -9.74 3.98
CA PHE A 42 -12.46 -10.50 3.45
C PHE A 42 -11.49 -10.88 4.58
N LYS A 43 -11.06 -12.13 4.59
CA LYS A 43 -10.11 -12.62 5.60
C LYS A 43 -8.77 -11.89 5.47
N ASN A 44 -8.28 -11.34 6.60
CA ASN A 44 -7.03 -10.57 6.64
C ASN A 44 -7.01 -9.35 5.70
N HIS A 45 -8.14 -8.66 5.56
CA HIS A 45 -8.25 -7.46 4.73
C HIS A 45 -7.26 -6.38 5.22
N PRO A 46 -6.29 -5.93 4.40
CA PRO A 46 -5.22 -5.04 4.85
C PRO A 46 -5.68 -3.58 5.00
N PHE A 47 -6.76 -3.20 4.33
CA PHE A 47 -7.24 -1.81 4.31
C PHE A 47 -8.23 -1.56 5.44
N LYS A 48 -7.91 -0.59 6.29
CA LYS A 48 -8.75 -0.20 7.45
C LYS A 48 -10.02 0.53 6.95
N VAL A 49 -11.15 0.25 7.58
CA VAL A 49 -12.38 1.03 7.45
C VAL A 49 -12.43 1.94 8.65
N LEU A 50 -12.24 3.26 8.44
CA LEU A 50 -12.20 4.26 9.49
C LEU A 50 -13.52 5.05 9.52
N ASP A 51 -14.00 5.36 10.72
CA ASP A 51 -15.18 6.21 10.95
C ASP A 51 -14.75 7.69 10.97
N ASP A 52 -14.21 8.14 9.83
CA ASP A 52 -13.77 9.50 9.58
C ASP A 52 -14.87 10.37 8.93
N GLU A 53 -14.60 11.64 8.74
CA GLU A 53 -15.51 12.58 8.06
C GLU A 53 -15.91 12.10 6.65
N SER A 54 -14.98 11.42 5.95
CA SER A 54 -15.26 10.83 4.64
C SER A 54 -16.25 9.66 4.74
N MET A 55 -16.23 8.89 5.84
CA MET A 55 -17.22 7.85 6.10
C MET A 55 -18.59 8.46 6.39
N GLN A 56 -18.66 9.51 7.20
CA GLN A 56 -19.93 10.21 7.49
C GLN A 56 -20.62 10.70 6.20
N ARG A 57 -19.86 11.33 5.30
CA ARG A 57 -20.39 11.72 3.97
C ARG A 57 -20.85 10.53 3.14
N THR A 58 -20.18 9.39 3.27
CA THR A 58 -20.61 8.15 2.60
C THR A 58 -21.91 7.63 3.19
N VAL A 59 -22.08 7.67 4.51
CA VAL A 59 -23.34 7.30 5.21
C VAL A 59 -24.49 8.19 4.75
N GLU A 60 -24.33 9.52 4.80
CA GLU A 60 -25.34 10.47 4.32
C GLU A 60 -25.76 10.22 2.87
N SER A 61 -24.80 9.91 2.00
CA SER A 61 -25.07 9.56 0.60
C SER A 61 -25.84 8.25 0.48
N VAL A 62 -25.50 7.25 1.31
CA VAL A 62 -26.18 5.94 1.33
C VAL A 62 -27.59 6.06 1.92
N GLU A 63 -27.82 6.88 2.93
CA GLU A 63 -29.15 7.17 3.46
C GLU A 63 -30.07 7.82 2.43
N GLN A 64 -29.51 8.76 1.64
CA GLN A 64 -30.29 9.51 0.67
C GLN A 64 -30.57 8.74 -0.63
N TYR A 65 -29.57 8.01 -1.15
CA TYR A 65 -29.63 7.42 -2.49
C TYR A 65 -29.47 5.90 -2.51
N GLY A 66 -29.25 5.27 -1.36
CA GLY A 66 -28.84 3.85 -1.30
C GLY A 66 -27.42 3.64 -1.81
N VAL A 67 -27.03 2.38 -1.97
CA VAL A 67 -25.73 2.00 -2.53
C VAL A 67 -25.81 1.97 -4.05
N LEU A 68 -25.36 3.03 -4.71
CA LEU A 68 -25.44 3.20 -6.18
C LEU A 68 -24.52 2.25 -6.95
N SER A 69 -23.33 1.94 -6.42
CA SER A 69 -22.39 1.02 -7.05
C SER A 69 -22.40 -0.32 -6.32
N PRO A 70 -22.68 -1.45 -7.00
CA PRO A 70 -22.75 -2.75 -6.35
C PRO A 70 -21.40 -3.15 -5.73
N LEU A 71 -21.45 -3.92 -4.65
CA LEU A 71 -20.30 -4.60 -4.07
C LEU A 71 -19.89 -5.77 -4.97
N ILE A 72 -18.66 -6.25 -4.81
CA ILE A 72 -18.22 -7.51 -5.41
C ILE A 72 -17.96 -8.49 -4.28
N ALA A 73 -18.57 -9.67 -4.36
CA ALA A 73 -18.41 -10.74 -3.39
C ALA A 73 -18.28 -12.10 -4.07
N ARG A 74 -17.81 -13.09 -3.33
CA ARG A 74 -17.79 -14.50 -3.75
C ARG A 74 -18.51 -15.39 -2.74
N PRO A 75 -19.05 -16.55 -3.16
CA PRO A 75 -19.64 -17.50 -2.24
C PRO A 75 -18.61 -18.06 -1.26
N ARG A 76 -19.01 -18.30 -0.01
CA ARG A 76 -18.21 -18.96 1.01
C ARG A 76 -18.61 -20.44 1.14
N PRO A 77 -17.64 -21.32 1.43
CA PRO A 77 -17.95 -22.74 1.70
C PRO A 77 -18.91 -22.95 2.88
N GLU A 78 -18.82 -22.07 3.90
CA GLU A 78 -19.64 -22.13 5.11
C GLU A 78 -21.02 -21.46 4.96
N GLY A 79 -21.34 -20.96 3.76
CA GLY A 79 -22.54 -20.20 3.47
C GLY A 79 -22.33 -18.69 3.55
N GLY A 80 -23.21 -17.95 2.88
CA GLY A 80 -23.07 -16.50 2.70
C GLY A 80 -21.98 -16.12 1.70
N TYR A 81 -21.58 -14.86 1.72
CA TYR A 81 -20.68 -14.28 0.71
C TYR A 81 -19.53 -13.50 1.36
N GLU A 82 -18.32 -13.68 0.87
CA GLU A 82 -17.14 -12.92 1.28
C GLU A 82 -16.98 -11.70 0.35
N ILE A 83 -16.92 -10.51 0.93
CA ILE A 83 -16.81 -9.25 0.19
C ILE A 83 -15.38 -9.09 -0.31
N ILE A 84 -15.20 -8.92 -1.60
CA ILE A 84 -13.90 -8.66 -2.24
C ILE A 84 -13.67 -7.14 -2.41
N SER A 85 -14.72 -6.41 -2.77
CA SER A 85 -14.65 -4.95 -2.94
C SER A 85 -15.93 -4.29 -2.44
N GLY A 86 -15.77 -3.17 -1.72
CA GLY A 86 -16.88 -2.37 -1.22
C GLY A 86 -17.09 -2.39 0.29
N HIS A 87 -16.09 -2.78 1.10
CA HIS A 87 -16.17 -2.81 2.58
C HIS A 87 -16.63 -1.48 3.18
N ARG A 88 -16.16 -0.32 2.67
CA ARG A 88 -16.63 1.00 3.13
C ARG A 88 -18.13 1.21 2.85
N ARG A 89 -18.62 0.75 1.68
CA ARG A 89 -20.05 0.85 1.32
C ARG A 89 -20.90 -0.06 2.17
N GLN A 90 -20.44 -1.29 2.48
CA GLN A 90 -21.09 -2.18 3.43
C GLN A 90 -21.18 -1.52 4.81
N HIS A 91 -20.07 -1.00 5.33
CA HIS A 91 -20.04 -0.35 6.65
C HIS A 91 -20.96 0.86 6.71
N ALA A 92 -20.90 1.74 5.70
CA ALA A 92 -21.83 2.87 5.61
C ALA A 92 -23.30 2.45 5.55
N ALA A 93 -23.62 1.38 4.82
CA ALA A 93 -24.98 0.85 4.74
C ALA A 93 -25.47 0.23 6.06
N GLN A 94 -24.57 -0.40 6.84
CA GLN A 94 -24.88 -0.85 8.20
C GLN A 94 -25.22 0.31 9.13
N LEU A 95 -24.42 1.40 9.06
CA LEU A 95 -24.68 2.61 9.84
C LEU A 95 -25.97 3.33 9.41
N ALA A 96 -26.28 3.30 8.11
CA ALA A 96 -27.53 3.83 7.55
C ALA A 96 -28.76 2.93 7.78
N GLY A 97 -28.59 1.74 8.39
CA GLY A 97 -29.70 0.83 8.73
C GLY A 97 -30.34 0.12 7.53
N LEU A 98 -29.60 -0.11 6.44
CA LEU A 98 -30.10 -0.89 5.30
C LEU A 98 -30.09 -2.39 5.60
N ASP A 99 -31.11 -3.13 5.12
CA ASP A 99 -31.23 -4.57 5.33
C ASP A 99 -30.49 -5.40 4.27
N ALA A 100 -30.38 -4.91 3.04
CA ALA A 100 -29.77 -5.60 1.91
C ALA A 100 -28.99 -4.65 1.02
N LEU A 101 -28.01 -5.20 0.28
CA LEU A 101 -27.11 -4.45 -0.59
C LEU A 101 -27.08 -5.02 -2.01
N PRO A 102 -26.90 -4.17 -3.04
CA PRO A 102 -26.63 -4.62 -4.39
C PRO A 102 -25.21 -5.23 -4.49
N VAL A 103 -25.12 -6.48 -4.88
CA VAL A 103 -23.88 -7.26 -4.94
C VAL A 103 -23.77 -7.99 -6.28
N ILE A 104 -22.59 -7.94 -6.88
CA ILE A 104 -22.19 -8.81 -7.98
C ILE A 104 -21.47 -10.01 -7.39
N VAL A 105 -22.03 -11.20 -7.55
CA VAL A 105 -21.45 -12.45 -7.07
C VAL A 105 -20.58 -13.05 -8.18
N ARG A 106 -19.27 -13.23 -7.89
CA ARG A 106 -18.31 -13.86 -8.80
C ARG A 106 -17.75 -15.14 -8.19
N GLN A 107 -17.69 -16.19 -8.98
CA GLN A 107 -16.94 -17.41 -8.62
C GLN A 107 -15.45 -17.14 -8.87
N MET A 108 -14.64 -17.23 -7.81
CA MET A 108 -13.20 -17.08 -7.92
C MET A 108 -12.49 -17.80 -6.78
N ASP A 109 -11.25 -18.25 -7.05
CA ASP A 109 -10.39 -18.84 -6.04
C ASP A 109 -9.77 -17.78 -5.12
N ASP A 110 -9.03 -18.20 -4.11
CA ASP A 110 -8.44 -17.33 -3.11
C ASP A 110 -7.41 -16.35 -3.72
N ASP A 111 -6.59 -16.82 -4.66
CA ASP A 111 -5.56 -16.00 -5.28
C ASP A 111 -6.18 -14.92 -6.19
N ALA A 112 -7.19 -15.27 -6.99
CA ALA A 112 -7.93 -14.31 -7.80
C ALA A 112 -8.68 -13.28 -6.93
N ALA A 113 -9.24 -13.71 -5.80
CA ALA A 113 -9.92 -12.83 -4.85
C ALA A 113 -8.94 -11.84 -4.21
N VAL A 114 -7.74 -12.28 -3.80
CA VAL A 114 -6.67 -11.40 -3.29
C VAL A 114 -6.26 -10.38 -4.35
N LEU A 115 -5.99 -10.82 -5.58
CA LEU A 115 -5.57 -9.92 -6.66
C LEU A 115 -6.62 -8.84 -6.92
N LEU A 116 -7.90 -9.23 -7.06
CA LEU A 116 -9.00 -8.27 -7.29
C LEU A 116 -9.17 -7.30 -6.12
N MET A 117 -9.12 -7.80 -4.88
CA MET A 117 -9.23 -6.99 -3.66
C MET A 117 -8.11 -5.96 -3.59
N VAL A 118 -6.85 -6.37 -3.79
CA VAL A 118 -5.70 -5.47 -3.74
C VAL A 118 -5.77 -4.43 -4.85
N ASP A 119 -6.01 -4.85 -6.11
CA ASP A 119 -6.03 -3.94 -7.25
C ASP A 119 -7.14 -2.89 -7.16
N SER A 120 -8.32 -3.27 -6.65
CA SER A 120 -9.43 -2.34 -6.44
C SER A 120 -9.15 -1.28 -5.36
N ASN A 121 -8.25 -1.56 -4.43
CA ASN A 121 -7.92 -0.66 -3.32
C ASN A 121 -6.64 0.17 -3.56
N LEU A 122 -5.67 -0.34 -4.33
CA LEU A 122 -4.41 0.38 -4.62
C LEU A 122 -4.62 1.66 -5.45
N GLN A 123 -5.79 1.85 -6.06
CA GLN A 123 -6.14 3.07 -6.79
C GLN A 123 -6.66 4.21 -5.90
N ARG A 124 -6.77 3.98 -4.57
CA ARG A 124 -7.19 5.04 -3.64
C ARG A 124 -6.09 6.10 -3.49
N GLU A 125 -6.49 7.37 -3.38
CA GLU A 125 -5.56 8.48 -3.20
C GLU A 125 -4.78 8.41 -1.88
N ASN A 126 -5.46 8.00 -0.80
CA ASN A 126 -4.88 7.95 0.54
C ASN A 126 -4.86 6.50 1.05
N ILE A 127 -3.70 5.86 0.95
CA ILE A 127 -3.42 4.52 1.49
C ILE A 127 -2.31 4.66 2.52
N LEU A 128 -2.52 4.12 3.71
CA LEU A 128 -1.49 4.11 4.76
C LEU A 128 -0.28 3.27 4.33
N PRO A 129 0.93 3.60 4.79
CA PRO A 129 2.13 2.80 4.52
C PRO A 129 1.98 1.34 4.91
N SER A 130 1.36 1.04 6.07
CA SER A 130 1.07 -0.32 6.53
C SER A 130 0.12 -1.05 5.60
N GLU A 131 -0.98 -0.42 5.20
CA GLU A 131 -1.97 -1.00 4.28
C GLU A 131 -1.33 -1.37 2.94
N ARG A 132 -0.51 -0.46 2.39
CA ARG A 132 0.22 -0.68 1.14
C ARG A 132 1.23 -1.81 1.28
N ALA A 133 1.94 -1.89 2.42
CA ALA A 133 2.90 -2.95 2.70
C ALA A 133 2.26 -4.33 2.71
N PHE A 134 1.16 -4.52 3.46
CA PHE A 134 0.44 -5.78 3.51
C PHE A 134 -0.26 -6.11 2.19
N ALA A 135 -0.84 -5.12 1.49
CA ALA A 135 -1.44 -5.31 0.19
C ALA A 135 -0.43 -5.85 -0.84
N TYR A 136 0.77 -5.25 -0.91
CA TYR A 136 1.84 -5.73 -1.80
C TYR A 136 2.33 -7.11 -1.42
N LYS A 137 2.47 -7.41 -0.12
CA LYS A 137 2.84 -8.75 0.35
C LYS A 137 1.80 -9.79 -0.07
N MET A 138 0.52 -9.54 0.18
CA MET A 138 -0.56 -10.46 -0.22
C MET A 138 -0.62 -10.67 -1.73
N LYS A 139 -0.47 -9.60 -2.51
CA LYS A 139 -0.44 -9.67 -3.98
C LYS A 139 0.76 -10.48 -4.47
N LEU A 140 1.95 -10.26 -3.90
CA LEU A 140 3.16 -11.00 -4.24
C LEU A 140 2.97 -12.50 -3.98
N GLU A 141 2.50 -12.87 -2.79
CA GLU A 141 2.24 -14.26 -2.40
C GLU A 141 1.19 -14.95 -3.30
N ALA A 142 0.11 -14.23 -3.68
CA ALA A 142 -0.89 -14.74 -4.60
C ALA A 142 -0.30 -14.99 -6.00
N ILE A 143 0.51 -14.07 -6.53
CA ILE A 143 1.20 -14.23 -7.82
C ILE A 143 2.16 -15.42 -7.78
N GLU A 144 2.97 -15.56 -6.73
CA GLU A 144 3.92 -16.67 -6.59
C GLU A 144 3.22 -18.03 -6.56
N ARG A 145 2.07 -18.16 -5.87
CA ARG A 145 1.25 -19.35 -5.87
C ARG A 145 0.65 -19.65 -7.25
N THR A 146 0.27 -18.61 -8.00
CA THR A 146 -0.37 -18.75 -9.31
C THR A 146 0.63 -19.13 -10.40
N VAL A 147 1.84 -18.56 -10.39
CA VAL A 147 2.90 -18.85 -11.40
C VAL A 147 3.35 -20.32 -11.36
N GLY A 148 3.27 -20.99 -10.20
CA GLY A 148 3.62 -22.40 -10.05
C GLY A 148 2.52 -23.40 -10.44
N ARG A 149 1.30 -22.96 -10.78
CA ARG A 149 0.17 -23.85 -11.12
C ARG A 149 0.05 -24.11 -12.62
N PRO A 150 -0.30 -25.37 -13.05
CA PRO A 150 -0.69 -25.61 -14.44
C PRO A 150 -1.93 -24.78 -14.79
N LYS A 151 -1.90 -24.11 -15.94
CA LYS A 151 -3.02 -23.28 -16.43
C LYS A 151 -4.25 -24.18 -16.66
N ASN A 152 -5.25 -24.11 -15.79
CA ASN A 152 -6.57 -24.65 -16.07
C ASN A 152 -7.26 -23.77 -17.12
N LEU A 153 -7.66 -24.37 -18.24
CA LEU A 153 -8.38 -23.73 -19.33
C LEU A 153 -9.69 -23.11 -18.78
N GLY A 154 -9.72 -21.78 -18.62
CA GLY A 154 -10.92 -21.03 -18.21
C GLY A 154 -10.70 -19.81 -17.32
N GLN A 155 -9.55 -19.68 -16.66
CA GLN A 155 -9.22 -18.49 -15.88
C GLN A 155 -8.31 -17.57 -16.70
N VAL A 156 -8.72 -16.29 -16.84
CA VAL A 156 -7.86 -15.25 -17.43
C VAL A 156 -6.78 -14.91 -16.42
N VAL A 157 -5.72 -15.70 -16.38
CA VAL A 157 -4.51 -15.38 -15.64
C VAL A 157 -3.63 -14.56 -16.59
N PRO A 158 -3.24 -13.33 -16.22
CA PRO A 158 -2.31 -12.54 -17.02
C PRO A 158 -1.03 -13.32 -17.31
N ASP A 159 -0.46 -13.14 -18.50
CA ASP A 159 0.75 -13.83 -18.91
C ASP A 159 1.98 -13.20 -18.25
N TYR A 160 2.48 -13.84 -17.19
CA TYR A 160 3.61 -13.37 -16.39
C TYR A 160 4.96 -13.97 -16.84
N PHE A 161 5.04 -14.49 -18.05
CA PHE A 161 6.23 -15.17 -18.57
C PHE A 161 7.47 -14.25 -18.53
N GLY A 162 8.51 -14.69 -17.79
CA GLY A 162 9.83 -14.06 -17.79
C GLY A 162 10.02 -12.85 -16.88
N LYS A 163 8.99 -12.40 -16.15
CA LYS A 163 9.10 -11.28 -15.20
C LYS A 163 9.23 -11.78 -13.77
N ARG A 164 9.94 -11.03 -12.92
CA ARG A 164 9.98 -11.30 -11.49
C ARG A 164 8.62 -10.95 -10.86
N SER A 165 8.17 -11.75 -9.90
CA SER A 165 6.86 -11.51 -9.23
C SER A 165 6.73 -10.08 -8.66
N THR A 166 7.81 -9.48 -8.15
CA THR A 166 7.85 -8.10 -7.67
C THR A 166 7.70 -7.03 -8.79
N GLU A 167 8.16 -7.34 -10.01
CA GLU A 167 7.97 -6.47 -11.18
C GLU A 167 6.51 -6.48 -11.61
N ILE A 168 5.85 -7.63 -11.55
CA ILE A 168 4.43 -7.79 -11.85
C ILE A 168 3.58 -6.99 -10.86
N VAL A 169 3.91 -7.04 -9.54
CA VAL A 169 3.24 -6.20 -8.54
C VAL A 169 3.40 -4.71 -8.86
N ALA A 170 4.58 -4.29 -9.31
CA ALA A 170 4.91 -2.91 -9.61
C ALA A 170 4.18 -2.35 -10.85
N GLU A 171 3.96 -3.17 -11.89
CA GLU A 171 3.34 -2.73 -13.16
C GLU A 171 1.96 -2.09 -12.98
N GLY A 172 1.16 -2.60 -12.04
CA GLY A 172 -0.19 -2.06 -11.79
C GLY A 172 -0.23 -0.82 -10.89
N THR A 173 0.91 -0.39 -10.31
CA THR A 173 0.93 0.64 -9.25
C THR A 173 1.67 1.91 -9.63
N GLY A 174 2.40 1.90 -10.76
CA GLY A 174 3.26 3.02 -11.17
C GLY A 174 4.53 3.19 -10.31
N GLU A 175 4.80 2.27 -9.39
CA GLU A 175 5.98 2.28 -8.54
C GLU A 175 7.11 1.39 -9.12
N SER A 176 8.35 1.64 -8.70
CA SER A 176 9.45 0.74 -9.05
C SER A 176 9.40 -0.55 -8.22
N TYR A 177 9.89 -1.66 -8.76
CA TYR A 177 9.99 -2.93 -8.01
C TYR A 177 10.77 -2.79 -6.70
N LYS A 178 11.79 -1.90 -6.66
CA LYS A 178 12.55 -1.60 -5.44
C LYS A 178 11.67 -0.94 -4.38
N GLN A 179 10.78 -0.05 -4.79
CA GLN A 179 9.85 0.61 -3.87
C GLN A 179 8.84 -0.39 -3.32
N VAL A 180 8.29 -1.28 -4.17
CA VAL A 180 7.42 -2.38 -3.74
C VAL A 180 8.12 -3.26 -2.68
N GLN A 181 9.38 -3.67 -2.92
CA GLN A 181 10.16 -4.44 -1.94
C GLN A 181 10.34 -3.69 -0.61
N ARG A 182 10.56 -2.39 -0.65
CA ARG A 182 10.69 -1.56 0.56
C ARG A 182 9.39 -1.46 1.34
N PHE A 183 8.24 -1.34 0.66
CA PHE A 183 6.94 -1.42 1.33
C PHE A 183 6.74 -2.79 1.97
N ILE A 184 6.93 -3.89 1.23
CA ILE A 184 6.80 -5.24 1.78
C ILE A 184 7.70 -5.41 3.01
N ARG A 185 8.89 -4.83 3.01
CA ARG A 185 9.80 -4.90 4.14
C ARG A 185 9.23 -4.32 5.44
N LEU A 186 8.35 -3.29 5.36
CA LEU A 186 7.69 -2.74 6.54
C LEU A 186 6.82 -3.76 7.29
N THR A 187 6.35 -4.83 6.63
CA THR A 187 5.58 -5.90 7.32
C THR A 187 6.38 -6.68 8.35
N ASN A 188 7.71 -6.46 8.45
CA ASN A 188 8.57 -7.05 9.47
C ASN A 188 8.73 -6.14 10.70
N LEU A 189 8.11 -4.96 10.71
CA LEU A 189 8.06 -4.12 11.91
C LEU A 189 7.04 -4.68 12.90
N ILE A 190 7.32 -4.50 14.20
CA ILE A 190 6.32 -4.73 15.23
C ILE A 190 5.15 -3.75 15.04
N PRO A 191 3.92 -4.13 15.46
CA PRO A 191 2.72 -3.31 15.22
C PRO A 191 2.87 -1.87 15.69
N GLU A 192 3.47 -1.66 16.85
CA GLU A 192 3.65 -0.32 17.45
C GLU A 192 4.51 0.61 16.59
N LEU A 193 5.62 0.09 16.03
CA LEU A 193 6.47 0.86 15.12
C LEU A 193 5.78 1.11 13.77
N LEU A 194 5.02 0.15 13.28
CA LEU A 194 4.27 0.27 12.04
C LEU A 194 3.15 1.33 12.16
N ASP A 195 2.43 1.36 13.29
CA ASP A 195 1.45 2.40 13.58
C ASP A 195 2.11 3.79 13.65
N MET A 196 3.31 3.90 14.22
CA MET A 196 4.07 5.16 14.21
C MET A 196 4.47 5.62 12.80
N VAL A 197 4.67 4.70 11.86
CA VAL A 197 4.90 5.04 10.44
C VAL A 197 3.61 5.58 9.80
N ASP A 198 2.47 4.97 10.08
CA ASP A 198 1.17 5.43 9.61
C ASP A 198 0.82 6.83 10.15
N GLU A 199 1.16 7.09 11.41
CA GLU A 199 1.00 8.40 12.09
C GLU A 199 2.06 9.44 11.68
N LYS A 200 3.00 9.08 10.79
CA LYS A 200 4.11 9.94 10.34
C LYS A 200 5.09 10.36 11.46
N LYS A 201 5.07 9.68 12.61
CA LYS A 201 6.05 9.86 13.68
C LYS A 201 7.42 9.31 13.30
N ILE A 202 7.44 8.21 12.52
CA ILE A 202 8.65 7.66 11.90
C ILE A 202 8.52 7.80 10.39
N ALA A 203 9.52 8.41 9.75
CA ALA A 203 9.54 8.54 8.29
C ALA A 203 9.76 7.17 7.60
N PHE A 204 9.24 7.02 6.38
CA PHE A 204 9.29 5.76 5.61
C PHE A 204 10.72 5.18 5.48
N ASN A 205 11.71 6.02 5.14
CA ASN A 205 13.07 5.54 4.91
C ASN A 205 13.75 4.99 6.18
N PRO A 206 13.74 5.69 7.34
CA PRO A 206 14.18 5.11 8.61
C PRO A 206 13.44 3.82 8.97
N ALA A 207 12.11 3.77 8.79
CA ALA A 207 11.31 2.60 9.10
C ALA A 207 11.75 1.35 8.30
N VAL A 208 12.07 1.52 7.01
CA VAL A 208 12.62 0.43 6.19
C VAL A 208 13.95 -0.09 6.74
N GLU A 209 14.84 0.78 7.24
CA GLU A 209 16.10 0.36 7.84
C GLU A 209 15.86 -0.35 9.20
N LEU A 210 14.93 0.14 10.02
CA LEU A 210 14.56 -0.48 11.29
C LEU A 210 13.91 -1.86 11.12
N SER A 211 13.24 -2.12 10.02
CA SER A 211 12.65 -3.43 9.72
C SER A 211 13.67 -4.57 9.51
N TYR A 212 14.97 -4.26 9.53
CA TYR A 212 16.05 -5.25 9.54
C TYR A 212 16.44 -5.71 10.95
N LEU A 213 15.99 -5.02 11.99
CA LEU A 213 16.12 -5.44 13.38
C LEU A 213 15.21 -6.63 13.64
N ASP A 214 15.62 -7.53 14.55
CA ASP A 214 14.72 -8.56 15.06
C ASP A 214 13.68 -7.97 16.04
N GLU A 215 12.69 -8.78 16.43
CA GLU A 215 11.58 -8.30 17.26
C GLU A 215 12.05 -7.76 18.63
N SER A 216 13.04 -8.39 19.26
CA SER A 216 13.60 -7.94 20.55
C SER A 216 14.30 -6.59 20.39
N GLN A 217 15.14 -6.46 19.35
CA GLN A 217 15.85 -5.22 19.03
C GLN A 217 14.88 -4.08 18.68
N GLN A 218 13.79 -4.38 18.00
CA GLN A 218 12.75 -3.39 17.71
C GLN A 218 12.04 -2.90 18.98
N ARG A 219 11.82 -3.77 19.97
CA ARG A 219 11.27 -3.38 21.28
C ARG A 219 12.23 -2.49 22.06
N ASP A 220 13.52 -2.89 22.15
CA ASP A 220 14.56 -2.07 22.76
C ASP A 220 14.70 -0.69 22.09
N PHE A 221 14.60 -0.67 20.74
CA PHE A 221 14.61 0.58 19.98
C PHE A 221 13.37 1.45 20.30
N LEU A 222 12.19 0.86 20.38
CA LEU A 222 10.95 1.57 20.71
C LEU A 222 11.03 2.20 22.11
N GLU A 223 11.57 1.48 23.09
CA GLU A 223 11.80 1.99 24.44
C GLU A 223 12.79 3.17 24.41
N ALA A 224 13.94 3.02 23.76
CA ALA A 224 14.93 4.09 23.61
C ALA A 224 14.37 5.34 22.89
N MET A 225 13.52 5.13 21.89
CA MET A 225 12.83 6.21 21.17
C MET A 225 11.86 6.95 22.11
N ASN A 226 11.12 6.23 22.94
CA ASN A 226 10.17 6.83 23.89
C ASN A 226 10.91 7.61 24.98
N ASP A 227 12.01 7.09 25.50
CA ASP A 227 12.79 7.74 26.57
C ASP A 227 13.52 9.00 26.07
N THR A 228 14.04 8.97 24.85
CA THR A 228 14.70 10.13 24.26
C THR A 228 13.73 11.15 23.64
N GLN A 229 12.45 10.79 23.46
CA GLN A 229 11.43 11.59 22.78
C GLN A 229 11.84 12.06 21.37
N ASN A 230 12.73 11.31 20.71
CA ASN A 230 13.29 11.63 19.42
C ASN A 230 12.84 10.65 18.34
N ALA A 231 12.35 11.15 17.20
CA ALA A 231 12.14 10.30 16.02
C ALA A 231 13.49 9.98 15.34
N PRO A 232 13.70 8.77 14.79
CA PRO A 232 14.97 8.40 14.16
C PRO A 232 15.19 9.14 12.84
N SER A 233 16.40 9.64 12.63
CA SER A 233 16.87 10.05 11.31
C SER A 233 17.28 8.83 10.50
N LEU A 234 17.38 8.99 9.17
CA LEU A 234 17.86 7.90 8.29
C LEU A 234 19.25 7.40 8.69
N SER A 235 20.17 8.31 9.03
CA SER A 235 21.54 7.97 9.43
C SER A 235 21.58 7.19 10.74
N GLN A 236 20.76 7.55 11.73
CA GLN A 236 20.63 6.82 12.98
C GLN A 236 20.08 5.41 12.74
N ALA A 237 19.01 5.28 11.94
CA ALA A 237 18.41 3.98 11.61
C ALA A 237 19.40 3.06 10.86
N GLN A 238 20.19 3.60 9.92
CA GLN A 238 21.24 2.84 9.22
C GLN A 238 22.37 2.39 10.16
N ARG A 239 22.78 3.23 11.11
CA ARG A 239 23.77 2.85 12.13
C ARG A 239 23.25 1.77 13.04
N LEU A 240 22.00 1.88 13.54
CA LEU A 240 21.37 0.87 14.38
C LEU A 240 21.27 -0.47 13.66
N LYS A 241 20.84 -0.47 12.40
CA LYS A 241 20.82 -1.68 11.55
C LYS A 241 22.23 -2.29 11.45
N LYS A 242 23.26 -1.49 11.19
CA LYS A 242 24.65 -1.98 11.09
C LYS A 242 25.11 -2.61 12.39
N LEU A 243 24.88 -1.95 13.53
CA LEU A 243 25.21 -2.46 14.87
C LEU A 243 24.49 -3.77 15.17
N ALA A 244 23.22 -3.91 14.76
CA ALA A 244 22.47 -5.16 14.89
C ALA A 244 23.08 -6.29 14.04
N GLN A 245 23.47 -6.00 12.80
CA GLN A 245 24.14 -6.98 11.93
C GLN A 245 25.51 -7.43 12.43
N GLU A 246 26.21 -6.56 13.15
CA GLU A 246 27.51 -6.83 13.80
C GLU A 246 27.37 -7.48 15.18
N GLY A 247 26.14 -7.67 15.68
CA GLY A 247 25.87 -8.27 17.01
C GLY A 247 26.14 -7.31 18.20
N HIS A 248 26.22 -6.02 17.94
CA HIS A 248 26.54 -4.97 18.94
C HIS A 248 25.31 -4.12 19.31
N PHE A 249 24.11 -4.56 18.98
CA PHE A 249 22.87 -3.86 19.33
C PHE A 249 22.47 -4.15 20.79
N SER A 250 22.13 -3.11 21.53
CA SER A 250 21.49 -3.18 22.84
C SER A 250 20.63 -1.94 23.05
N TYR A 251 19.77 -1.96 24.09
CA TYR A 251 19.02 -0.77 24.50
C TYR A 251 19.92 0.45 24.74
N ASP A 252 21.03 0.29 25.51
CA ASP A 252 21.96 1.40 25.79
C ASP A 252 22.55 2.02 24.54
N VAL A 253 22.88 1.17 23.56
CA VAL A 253 23.39 1.62 22.26
C VAL A 253 22.31 2.36 21.47
N ALA A 254 21.08 1.84 21.45
CA ALA A 254 19.96 2.51 20.81
C ALA A 254 19.66 3.86 21.47
N PHE A 255 19.64 3.91 22.81
CA PHE A 255 19.44 5.15 23.57
C PHE A 255 20.54 6.18 23.28
N ALA A 256 21.82 5.78 23.27
CA ALA A 256 22.94 6.66 22.96
C ALA A 256 22.83 7.24 21.52
N VAL A 257 22.51 6.38 20.53
CA VAL A 257 22.34 6.82 19.15
C VAL A 257 21.14 7.74 18.97
N MET A 258 20.04 7.46 19.66
CA MET A 258 18.83 8.29 19.59
C MET A 258 18.97 9.62 20.34
N GLY A 259 19.79 9.65 21.41
CA GLY A 259 20.11 10.85 22.20
C GLY A 259 21.11 11.81 21.53
N GLU A 260 21.74 11.41 20.41
CA GLU A 260 22.65 12.31 19.69
C GLU A 260 21.91 13.54 19.17
N GLU A 261 22.47 14.73 19.42
CA GLU A 261 21.95 15.97 18.82
C GLU A 261 21.93 15.82 17.29
N LYS A 262 20.76 15.97 16.70
CA LYS A 262 20.63 16.05 15.24
C LYS A 262 21.41 17.29 14.82
N LYS A 263 22.43 17.13 13.94
CA LYS A 263 23.05 18.27 13.30
C LYS A 263 21.95 19.12 12.69
N ASP A 264 21.73 20.30 13.27
CA ASP A 264 20.66 21.20 12.88
C ASP A 264 20.75 21.44 11.37
N GLU A 265 19.63 21.27 10.67
CA GLU A 265 19.49 21.70 9.27
C GLU A 265 19.62 23.25 9.14
N LEU A 266 19.73 23.94 10.28
CA LEU A 266 19.90 25.40 10.38
C LEU A 266 21.25 25.89 9.77
N ASP A 267 22.23 25.02 9.62
CA ASP A 267 23.53 25.39 9.00
C ASP A 267 23.54 25.33 7.46
N LYS A 268 22.41 25.02 6.82
CA LYS A 268 22.31 24.97 5.35
C LYS A 268 21.27 25.95 4.82
N VAL A 269 21.74 27.05 4.26
CA VAL A 269 20.90 27.93 3.45
C VAL A 269 20.84 27.36 2.03
N VAL A 270 19.71 26.73 1.66
CA VAL A 270 19.49 26.21 0.30
C VAL A 270 18.71 27.24 -0.50
N ILE A 271 19.36 27.85 -1.49
CA ILE A 271 18.72 28.75 -2.44
C ILE A 271 18.41 27.94 -3.71
N LYS A 272 17.12 27.90 -4.10
CA LYS A 272 16.70 27.20 -5.33
C LYS A 272 17.35 27.84 -6.56
N ASN A 273 17.81 27.00 -7.50
CA ASN A 273 18.44 27.46 -8.75
C ASN A 273 17.57 28.47 -9.53
N ASP A 274 16.26 28.28 -9.55
CA ASP A 274 15.32 29.19 -10.23
C ASP A 274 15.30 30.59 -9.60
N THR A 275 15.55 30.70 -8.31
CA THR A 275 15.67 31.98 -7.59
C THR A 275 17.00 32.66 -7.95
N LEU A 276 18.09 31.91 -7.97
CA LEU A 276 19.40 32.45 -8.35
C LEU A 276 19.45 32.88 -9.82
N ARG A 277 18.78 32.13 -10.72
CA ARG A 277 18.71 32.44 -12.15
C ARG A 277 18.06 33.78 -12.48
N LYS A 278 17.31 34.38 -11.55
CA LYS A 278 16.77 35.74 -11.73
C LYS A 278 17.83 36.84 -11.66
N TYR A 279 18.95 36.55 -11.00
CA TYR A 279 20.04 37.52 -10.73
C TYR A 279 21.30 37.26 -11.54
N PHE A 280 21.42 36.05 -12.16
CA PHE A 280 22.60 35.64 -12.90
C PHE A 280 22.32 35.40 -14.40
N PRO A 281 23.26 35.77 -15.31
CA PRO A 281 23.13 35.46 -16.73
C PRO A 281 22.97 33.91 -16.96
N ARG A 282 22.27 33.54 -18.04
CA ARG A 282 22.09 32.13 -18.41
C ARG A 282 23.38 31.36 -18.67
N SER A 283 24.45 32.07 -19.02
CA SER A 283 25.81 31.51 -19.28
C SER A 283 26.56 31.11 -18.03
N TYR A 284 26.12 31.56 -16.83
CA TYR A 284 26.84 31.26 -15.60
C TYR A 284 26.59 29.81 -15.17
N THR A 285 27.69 29.10 -14.88
CA THR A 285 27.65 27.77 -14.27
C THR A 285 27.28 27.89 -12.78
N PRO A 286 26.74 26.83 -12.14
CA PRO A 286 26.46 26.83 -10.70
C PRO A 286 27.65 27.24 -9.85
N LYS A 287 28.87 26.79 -10.21
CA LYS A 287 30.12 27.16 -9.52
C LYS A 287 30.44 28.65 -9.64
N GLN A 288 30.27 29.22 -10.82
CA GLN A 288 30.47 30.67 -11.03
C GLN A 288 29.45 31.52 -10.24
N MET A 289 28.23 31.06 -10.09
CA MET A 289 27.21 31.72 -9.26
C MET A 289 27.63 31.68 -7.78
N GLU A 290 28.06 30.51 -7.29
CA GLU A 290 28.56 30.32 -5.92
C GLU A 290 29.75 31.22 -5.61
N ASP A 291 30.79 31.22 -6.47
CA ASP A 291 31.99 32.08 -6.32
C ASP A 291 31.63 33.56 -6.28
N THR A 292 30.65 33.99 -7.07
CA THR A 292 30.19 35.39 -7.09
C THR A 292 29.43 35.73 -5.82
N ILE A 293 28.57 34.84 -5.30
CA ILE A 293 27.88 35.06 -4.03
C ILE A 293 28.85 35.17 -2.88
N ILE A 294 29.85 34.28 -2.81
CA ILE A 294 30.90 34.35 -1.77
C ILE A 294 31.61 35.68 -1.78
N LYS A 295 32.06 36.16 -2.97
CA LYS A 295 32.72 37.47 -3.12
C LYS A 295 31.85 38.63 -2.64
N LEU A 296 30.55 38.61 -2.94
CA LEU A 296 29.62 39.63 -2.51
C LEU A 296 29.42 39.62 -0.98
N LEU A 297 29.34 38.43 -0.37
CA LEU A 297 29.27 38.28 1.08
C LEU A 297 30.50 38.76 1.80
N GLU A 298 31.72 38.48 1.27
CA GLU A 298 32.98 38.99 1.80
C GLU A 298 33.03 40.54 1.75
N GLN A 299 32.60 41.14 0.64
CA GLN A 299 32.53 42.60 0.51
C GLN A 299 31.54 43.22 1.49
N TRP A 300 30.38 42.56 1.69
CA TRP A 300 29.37 42.99 2.66
C TRP A 300 29.90 42.92 4.09
N GLN A 301 30.60 41.82 4.46
CA GLN A 301 31.21 41.64 5.77
C GLN A 301 32.25 42.74 6.07
N ARG A 302 33.13 43.04 5.12
CA ARG A 302 34.14 44.15 5.25
C ARG A 302 33.48 45.50 5.42
N LYS A 303 32.34 45.75 4.77
CA LYS A 303 31.55 46.98 4.97
C LYS A 303 30.95 47.08 6.37
N GLN A 304 30.40 46.00 6.89
CA GLN A 304 29.81 45.91 8.24
C GLN A 304 30.90 46.15 9.32
N GLN A 305 32.09 45.54 9.18
CA GLN A 305 33.18 45.75 10.10
C GLN A 305 33.62 47.24 10.14
N ARG A 306 33.71 47.91 9.00
CA ARG A 306 34.08 49.36 8.93
C ARG A 306 32.97 50.27 9.46
N GLN A 307 31.75 49.86 9.50
CA GLN A 307 30.62 50.59 10.09
C GLN A 307 30.59 50.45 11.61
N ASN A 308 31.02 49.32 12.16
CA ASN A 308 31.05 49.06 13.59
C ASN A 308 32.33 49.62 14.25
N GLU A 309 33.34 50.01 13.49
CA GLU A 309 34.59 50.65 13.95
C GLU A 309 34.50 52.21 13.93
N ARG A 310 33.37 52.79 13.51
CA ARG A 310 33.07 54.22 13.56
C ARG A 310 32.02 54.53 14.62
#